data_4c8295e928eea6d502f96e5238b4fdec
#
_entry.id   4c8295e928eea6d502f96e5238b4fdec
#
_cell.length_a   1.000
_cell.length_b   1.000
_cell.length_c   1.000
_cell.angle_alpha   90.00
_cell.angle_beta   90.00
_cell.angle_gamma   90.00
#
_symmetry.space_group_name_H-M   'P 1'
#
loop_
_entity.id
_entity.type
_entity.pdbx_description
1 polymer ?
#
loop_
_entity_poly.entity_id
_entity_poly.type
_entity_poly.pdbx_seq_one_letter_code
_entity_poly.pdbx_strand_id
1 'polypeptide(L)'
;MLKSRKFWCYNVCNDYNISEEVFSTYKQKGRFFEDATYFYESLIGTGPHPSLKNKPGNSESPILSFNNVLVDINTIKIIFFLFPTSKITTLKFCSNNFNIKSLECLITYLLTKPNNIYNFTYEWNDKISIEGNLFSYKDIITGELTEKNNEKEFLILKKSQEILLNLITKVPNRLEALCLRGNLLGDEMAIKIFNGLKNELNYLRILNLFKNELTDNCIKILGETMLINRRLEEINLGNNHLTDASMNVIKINYGKFEMTEQDLEEYKKQEKERQDIIRQNAKLKAGKKPELEVPHIDEIKEVDGVNYRVRNDVIKLFNLSQNNFTEKSFEDLIGILDGLNDVMITVDFKTYTQEQKDILEDVNNDKNYANRIYLLK
;
A
#
# COMPACT_ATOMS: atom_id res chain seq x y z
N MET A 1 29.29 23.40 -8.18
CA MET A 1 29.07 24.10 -6.89
C MET A 1 27.73 23.64 -6.32
N LEU A 2 27.72 22.59 -5.56
CA LEU A 2 26.56 22.11 -4.82
C LEU A 2 26.44 22.96 -3.55
N LYS A 3 25.50 23.90 -3.54
CA LYS A 3 25.15 24.64 -2.31
C LYS A 3 24.65 23.62 -1.30
N SER A 4 25.42 23.45 -0.22
CA SER A 4 25.02 22.71 0.95
C SER A 4 23.65 23.20 1.43
N ARG A 5 22.62 22.38 1.25
CA ARG A 5 21.34 22.59 1.94
C ARG A 5 21.65 22.45 3.43
N LYS A 6 21.64 23.56 4.14
CA LYS A 6 21.66 23.56 5.59
C LYS A 6 20.43 22.80 6.05
N PHE A 7 20.65 21.54 6.46
CA PHE A 7 19.69 20.83 7.27
C PHE A 7 19.49 21.65 8.54
N TRP A 8 18.28 22.07 8.77
CA TRP A 8 17.91 22.61 10.06
C TRP A 8 17.91 21.44 11.04
N CYS A 9 19.09 21.08 11.57
CA CYS A 9 19.20 20.29 12.75
C CYS A 9 18.61 21.11 13.90
N TYR A 10 17.36 20.90 14.22
CA TYR A 10 16.90 21.18 15.56
C TYR A 10 17.62 20.16 16.46
N ASN A 11 18.71 20.58 17.08
CA ASN A 11 19.32 19.86 18.19
C ASN A 11 18.34 19.88 19.37
N VAL A 12 17.34 19.02 19.32
CA VAL A 12 16.56 18.62 20.48
C VAL A 12 16.82 17.14 20.71
N CYS A 13 18.09 16.82 20.86
CA CYS A 13 18.54 15.60 21.53
C CYS A 13 18.43 15.81 23.05
N ASN A 14 17.25 16.04 23.54
CA ASN A 14 16.91 15.74 24.92
C ASN A 14 15.64 14.93 24.89
N ASP A 15 15.70 13.72 25.41
CA ASP A 15 14.57 12.85 25.71
C ASP A 15 13.64 13.53 26.74
N TYR A 16 13.01 14.62 26.37
CA TYR A 16 11.89 15.16 27.11
C TYR A 16 10.73 14.20 26.88
N ASN A 17 10.65 13.26 27.80
CA ASN A 17 9.54 12.33 27.84
C ASN A 17 8.33 13.14 28.32
N ILE A 18 7.55 13.71 27.38
CA ILE A 18 6.27 14.35 27.76
C ILE A 18 5.45 13.26 28.42
N SER A 19 5.21 13.40 29.73
CA SER A 19 4.44 12.39 30.46
C SER A 19 2.99 12.39 29.99
N GLU A 20 2.34 11.24 30.03
CA GLU A 20 0.91 11.14 29.69
C GLU A 20 0.04 12.04 30.57
N GLU A 21 0.51 12.36 31.76
CA GLU A 21 -0.15 13.22 32.71
C GLU A 21 -0.33 14.66 32.18
N VAL A 22 0.65 15.18 31.46
CA VAL A 22 0.56 16.50 30.82
C VAL A 22 -0.54 16.55 29.77
N PHE A 23 -0.70 15.47 28.99
CA PHE A 23 -1.79 15.40 28.01
C PHE A 23 -3.18 15.32 28.68
N SER A 24 -3.29 14.70 29.85
CA SER A 24 -4.56 14.54 30.58
C SER A 24 -5.11 15.84 31.14
N THR A 25 -4.26 16.85 31.40
CA THR A 25 -4.67 18.14 31.97
C THR A 25 -5.09 19.18 30.94
N TYR A 26 -4.76 18.99 29.67
CA TYR A 26 -5.07 19.95 28.62
C TYR A 26 -6.48 19.74 28.02
N LYS A 27 -7.29 20.79 28.06
CA LYS A 27 -8.59 20.79 27.40
C LYS A 27 -8.45 21.22 25.93
N GLN A 28 -8.56 20.26 25.04
CA GLN A 28 -8.45 20.51 23.59
C GLN A 28 -9.53 21.48 23.12
N LYS A 29 -9.16 22.44 22.29
CA LYS A 29 -10.08 23.41 21.68
C LYS A 29 -10.71 22.89 20.40
N GLY A 30 -10.28 21.73 19.91
CA GLY A 30 -10.72 21.13 18.64
C GLY A 30 -10.12 21.81 17.40
N ARG A 31 -9.13 22.67 17.58
CA ARG A 31 -8.40 23.35 16.51
C ARG A 31 -6.99 22.79 16.44
N PHE A 32 -6.81 21.76 15.63
CA PHE A 32 -5.59 20.94 15.61
C PHE A 32 -4.28 21.75 15.63
N PHE A 33 -4.13 22.72 14.73
CA PHE A 33 -2.87 23.49 14.61
C PHE A 33 -2.66 24.49 15.74
N GLU A 34 -3.72 25.06 16.30
CA GLU A 34 -3.63 25.94 17.47
C GLU A 34 -3.27 25.15 18.72
N ASP A 35 -3.92 24.00 18.91
CA ASP A 35 -3.65 23.11 20.02
C ASP A 35 -2.22 22.56 19.95
N ALA A 36 -1.74 22.17 18.74
CA ALA A 36 -0.35 21.74 18.53
C ALA A 36 0.65 22.86 18.84
N THR A 37 0.41 24.08 18.40
CA THR A 37 1.26 25.24 18.71
C THR A 37 1.39 25.46 20.21
N TYR A 38 0.27 25.42 20.94
CA TYR A 38 0.28 25.52 22.40
C TYR A 38 1.16 24.47 23.07
N PHE A 39 1.06 23.21 22.63
CA PHE A 39 1.87 22.14 23.21
C PHE A 39 3.37 22.38 22.98
N TYR A 40 3.77 22.82 21.79
CA TYR A 40 5.17 23.10 21.52
C TYR A 40 5.71 24.25 22.33
N GLU A 41 4.98 25.36 22.40
CA GLU A 41 5.41 26.56 23.13
C GLU A 41 5.42 26.35 24.64
N SER A 42 4.38 25.70 25.17
CA SER A 42 4.20 25.57 26.64
C SER A 42 4.98 24.42 27.25
N LEU A 43 5.20 23.33 26.50
CA LEU A 43 5.79 22.10 27.07
C LEU A 43 7.21 21.84 26.60
N ILE A 44 7.53 22.20 25.36
CA ILE A 44 8.85 21.96 24.77
C ILE A 44 9.71 23.22 24.84
N GLY A 45 9.07 24.39 25.02
CA GLY A 45 9.77 25.69 25.08
C GLY A 45 10.35 26.13 23.72
N THR A 46 9.92 25.51 22.63
CA THR A 46 10.35 25.81 21.27
C THR A 46 9.13 26.14 20.42
N GLY A 47 9.33 26.84 19.31
CA GLY A 47 8.25 27.01 18.33
C GLY A 47 7.78 25.68 17.74
N PRO A 48 6.52 25.60 17.29
CA PRO A 48 5.94 24.37 16.75
C PRO A 48 6.74 23.89 15.53
N HIS A 49 6.76 22.56 15.36
CA HIS A 49 7.32 21.92 14.18
C HIS A 49 6.79 22.62 12.90
N PRO A 50 7.61 22.88 11.87
CA PRO A 50 7.19 23.62 10.68
C PRO A 50 5.90 23.11 10.02
N SER A 51 5.67 21.77 10.05
CA SER A 51 4.47 21.13 9.53
C SER A 51 3.21 21.36 10.38
N LEU A 52 3.38 21.79 11.64
CA LEU A 52 2.30 22.06 12.59
C LEU A 52 2.03 23.56 12.77
N LYS A 53 2.78 24.42 12.07
CA LYS A 53 2.51 25.87 12.08
C LYS A 53 1.16 26.12 11.42
N ASN A 54 0.34 26.92 12.12
CA ASN A 54 -0.93 27.37 11.57
C ASN A 54 -0.67 28.22 10.32
N LYS A 55 -1.17 27.78 9.17
CA LYS A 55 -1.13 28.57 7.92
C LYS A 55 -2.50 29.21 7.76
N PRO A 56 -2.57 30.51 7.45
CA PRO A 56 -3.84 31.17 7.12
C PRO A 56 -4.61 30.36 6.07
N GLY A 57 -5.84 29.96 6.37
CA GLY A 57 -6.69 29.12 5.52
C GLY A 57 -6.61 27.61 5.73
N ASN A 58 -5.69 27.09 6.56
CA ASN A 58 -5.50 25.65 6.78
C ASN A 58 -6.17 25.10 8.05
N SER A 59 -6.93 25.90 8.78
CA SER A 59 -7.55 25.48 10.06
C SER A 59 -8.49 24.28 9.94
N GLU A 60 -8.88 23.88 8.74
CA GLU A 60 -9.82 22.78 8.45
C GLU A 60 -9.28 21.78 7.42
N SER A 61 -7.99 21.82 7.07
CA SER A 61 -7.44 20.86 6.12
C SER A 61 -7.57 19.43 6.64
N PRO A 62 -8.15 18.50 5.86
CA PRO A 62 -8.21 17.11 6.23
C PRO A 62 -6.84 16.40 6.08
N ILE A 63 -5.81 17.12 5.64
CA ILE A 63 -4.48 16.58 5.32
C ILE A 63 -3.43 17.18 6.24
N LEU A 64 -2.67 16.35 6.92
CA LEU A 64 -1.44 16.71 7.63
C LEU A 64 -0.23 16.12 6.90
N SER A 65 0.72 16.97 6.52
CA SER A 65 1.91 16.58 5.75
C SER A 65 3.20 17.01 6.42
N PHE A 66 4.17 16.10 6.45
CA PHE A 66 5.55 16.30 6.86
C PHE A 66 6.47 16.06 5.65
N ASN A 67 7.27 17.04 5.26
CA ASN A 67 8.13 16.93 4.09
C ASN A 67 9.55 17.41 4.42
N ASN A 68 10.55 16.57 4.17
CA ASN A 68 11.98 16.87 4.36
C ASN A 68 12.31 17.36 5.79
N VAL A 69 11.75 16.72 6.81
CA VAL A 69 11.92 17.11 8.21
C VAL A 69 12.30 15.92 9.05
N LEU A 70 12.94 16.18 10.19
CA LEU A 70 13.10 15.18 11.24
C LEU A 70 11.78 15.06 12.01
N VAL A 71 11.26 13.85 12.13
CA VAL A 71 10.05 13.56 12.90
C VAL A 71 10.46 12.83 14.19
N ASP A 72 10.42 13.55 15.29
CA ASP A 72 10.74 13.00 16.59
C ASP A 72 9.50 12.38 17.29
N ILE A 73 9.76 11.65 18.36
CA ILE A 73 8.74 10.92 19.10
C ILE A 73 7.73 11.85 19.79
N ASN A 74 8.16 13.05 20.21
CA ASN A 74 7.27 14.01 20.87
C ASN A 74 6.29 14.61 19.88
N THR A 75 6.76 14.93 18.65
CA THR A 75 5.90 15.33 17.54
C THR A 75 4.82 14.29 17.29
N ILE A 76 5.17 13.00 17.25
CA ILE A 76 4.22 11.90 17.06
C ILE A 76 3.21 11.83 18.20
N LYS A 77 3.66 11.91 19.46
CA LYS A 77 2.78 11.92 20.64
C LYS A 77 1.77 13.06 20.58
N ILE A 78 2.21 14.29 20.27
CA ILE A 78 1.34 15.47 20.17
C ILE A 78 0.27 15.28 19.11
N ILE A 79 0.64 14.88 17.90
CA ILE A 79 -0.33 14.76 16.81
C ILE A 79 -1.38 13.67 17.10
N PHE A 80 -0.98 12.52 17.67
CA PHE A 80 -1.93 11.46 18.01
C PHE A 80 -2.79 11.77 19.24
N PHE A 81 -2.32 12.62 20.14
CA PHE A 81 -3.15 13.17 21.18
C PHE A 81 -4.28 14.06 20.64
N LEU A 82 -4.00 14.82 19.57
CA LEU A 82 -4.94 15.77 18.97
C LEU A 82 -5.86 15.15 17.91
N PHE A 83 -5.51 13.99 17.33
CA PHE A 83 -6.27 13.37 16.26
C PHE A 83 -7.73 13.05 16.60
N PRO A 84 -8.10 12.58 17.83
CA PRO A 84 -9.48 12.22 18.12
C PRO A 84 -10.48 13.38 17.95
N THR A 85 -10.03 14.63 18.12
CA THR A 85 -10.88 15.83 17.98
C THR A 85 -10.64 16.57 16.65
N SER A 86 -9.73 16.09 15.82
CA SER A 86 -9.37 16.72 14.54
C SER A 86 -10.23 16.20 13.38
N LYS A 87 -10.30 17.00 12.31
CA LYS A 87 -10.88 16.60 11.02
C LYS A 87 -9.85 15.95 10.08
N ILE A 88 -8.64 15.65 10.57
CA ILE A 88 -7.56 15.09 9.74
C ILE A 88 -7.87 13.63 9.45
N THR A 89 -7.92 13.30 8.17
CA THR A 89 -8.18 11.95 7.65
C THR A 89 -7.01 11.41 6.84
N THR A 90 -6.07 12.27 6.46
CA THR A 90 -4.91 11.94 5.65
C THR A 90 -3.63 12.39 6.34
N LEU A 91 -2.71 11.45 6.55
CA LEU A 91 -1.40 11.67 7.13
C LEU A 91 -0.30 11.33 6.13
N LYS A 92 0.54 12.30 5.81
CA LYS A 92 1.60 12.15 4.80
C LYS A 92 2.97 12.43 5.37
N PHE A 93 3.90 11.53 5.09
CA PHE A 93 5.34 11.70 5.35
C PHE A 93 6.11 11.52 4.05
N CYS A 94 6.83 12.54 3.60
CA CYS A 94 7.60 12.50 2.38
C CYS A 94 9.05 12.96 2.61
N SER A 95 10.00 12.11 2.26
CA SER A 95 11.45 12.38 2.40
C SER A 95 11.87 12.79 3.80
N ASN A 96 11.27 12.18 4.82
CA ASN A 96 11.59 12.49 6.22
C ASN A 96 12.66 11.57 6.77
N ASN A 97 13.33 12.02 7.82
CA ASN A 97 14.25 11.20 8.59
C ASN A 97 13.53 10.69 9.84
N PHE A 98 13.46 9.37 9.96
CA PHE A 98 12.97 8.71 11.16
C PHE A 98 14.12 7.99 11.86
N ASN A 99 14.09 7.96 13.19
CA ASN A 99 14.78 6.91 13.91
C ASN A 99 13.82 5.74 14.15
N ILE A 100 14.36 4.58 14.49
CA ILE A 100 13.56 3.35 14.65
C ILE A 100 12.46 3.51 15.71
N LYS A 101 12.74 4.22 16.80
CA LYS A 101 11.77 4.44 17.89
C LYS A 101 10.63 5.35 17.47
N SER A 102 10.93 6.41 16.69
CA SER A 102 9.92 7.32 16.14
C SER A 102 9.03 6.60 15.14
N LEU A 103 9.60 5.78 14.26
CA LEU A 103 8.84 4.99 13.30
C LEU A 103 7.94 3.96 14.01
N GLU A 104 8.48 3.25 15.00
CA GLU A 104 7.71 2.29 15.80
C GLU A 104 6.54 2.96 16.55
N CYS A 105 6.80 4.13 17.16
CA CYS A 105 5.77 4.93 17.83
C CYS A 105 4.67 5.38 16.85
N LEU A 106 5.06 5.90 15.66
CA LEU A 106 4.14 6.33 14.62
C LEU A 106 3.20 5.19 14.21
N ILE A 107 3.76 4.06 13.83
CA ILE A 107 2.96 2.92 13.34
C ILE A 107 2.11 2.32 14.47
N THR A 108 2.68 2.17 15.66
CA THR A 108 1.91 1.68 16.81
C THR A 108 0.73 2.58 17.13
N TYR A 109 0.93 3.90 17.15
CA TYR A 109 -0.14 4.85 17.45
C TYR A 109 -1.19 4.89 16.36
N LEU A 110 -0.80 4.84 15.10
CA LEU A 110 -1.73 4.78 13.98
C LEU A 110 -2.68 3.57 14.07
N LEU A 111 -2.17 2.43 14.55
CA LEU A 111 -2.95 1.20 14.70
C LEU A 111 -3.74 1.11 16.02
N THR A 112 -3.28 1.75 17.09
CA THR A 112 -3.82 1.50 18.43
C THR A 112 -4.50 2.70 19.10
N LYS A 113 -4.12 3.93 18.74
CA LYS A 113 -4.71 5.14 19.31
C LYS A 113 -5.94 5.59 18.52
N PRO A 114 -6.93 6.20 19.17
CA PRO A 114 -8.07 6.77 18.45
C PRO A 114 -7.64 7.82 17.45
N ASN A 115 -8.00 7.64 16.19
CA ASN A 115 -7.74 8.58 15.12
C ASN A 115 -8.75 8.37 13.97
N ASN A 116 -8.80 9.33 13.06
CA ASN A 116 -9.65 9.29 11.87
C ASN A 116 -8.82 9.16 10.58
N ILE A 117 -7.63 8.58 10.66
CA ILE A 117 -6.74 8.43 9.50
C ILE A 117 -7.19 7.22 8.69
N TYR A 118 -7.65 7.48 7.48
CA TYR A 118 -8.01 6.48 6.47
C TYR A 118 -6.96 6.40 5.36
N ASN A 119 -6.23 7.50 5.12
CA ASN A 119 -5.20 7.58 4.09
C ASN A 119 -3.83 7.83 4.72
N PHE A 120 -2.91 6.90 4.53
CA PHE A 120 -1.55 7.00 5.04
C PHE A 120 -0.54 6.96 3.88
N THR A 121 0.32 7.97 3.84
CA THR A 121 1.38 8.09 2.84
C THR A 121 2.73 8.12 3.54
N TYR A 122 3.61 7.22 3.15
CA TYR A 122 5.00 7.14 3.58
C TYR A 122 5.87 7.00 2.32
N GLU A 123 6.28 8.14 1.75
CA GLU A 123 6.95 8.21 0.45
C GLU A 123 8.40 8.69 0.58
N TRP A 124 9.30 8.09 -0.21
CA TRP A 124 10.71 8.50 -0.28
C TRP A 124 11.40 8.52 1.09
N ASN A 125 10.90 7.74 2.04
CA ASN A 125 11.51 7.57 3.36
C ASN A 125 12.37 6.28 3.35
N ASP A 126 13.21 6.17 2.34
CA ASP A 126 14.11 5.05 2.07
C ASP A 126 15.31 5.00 3.03
N LYS A 127 15.38 5.94 3.97
CA LYS A 127 16.47 6.07 4.93
C LYS A 127 15.97 6.04 6.36
N ILE A 128 16.80 5.49 7.23
CA ILE A 128 16.56 5.51 8.68
C ILE A 128 17.82 5.96 9.42
N SER A 129 17.65 6.76 10.46
CA SER A 129 18.76 7.23 11.28
C SER A 129 19.08 6.23 12.38
N ILE A 130 20.35 5.82 12.45
CA ILE A 130 20.91 4.93 13.47
C ILE A 130 22.12 5.63 14.08
N GLU A 131 22.04 5.98 15.37
CA GLU A 131 23.11 6.65 16.10
C GLU A 131 23.68 7.89 15.38
N GLY A 132 22.80 8.64 14.69
CA GLY A 132 23.15 9.85 13.95
C GLY A 132 23.62 9.61 12.50
N ASN A 133 23.89 8.39 12.11
CA ASN A 133 24.20 8.01 10.73
C ASN A 133 22.91 7.69 9.97
N LEU A 134 22.89 8.00 8.68
CA LEU A 134 21.75 7.78 7.81
C LEU A 134 22.04 6.59 6.89
N PHE A 135 21.25 5.53 7.03
CA PHE A 135 21.32 4.33 6.20
C PHE A 135 20.08 4.22 5.32
N SER A 136 20.26 3.68 4.10
CA SER A 136 19.16 3.44 3.17
C SER A 136 18.85 1.95 3.06
N TYR A 137 17.63 1.62 2.68
CA TYR A 137 17.29 0.23 2.34
C TYR A 137 18.08 -0.27 1.13
N LYS A 138 18.58 0.64 0.29
CA LYS A 138 19.47 0.30 -0.81
C LYS A 138 20.74 -0.37 -0.32
N ASP A 139 21.30 0.05 0.81
CA ASP A 139 22.51 -0.52 1.40
C ASP A 139 22.33 -2.01 1.74
N ILE A 140 21.10 -2.44 2.04
CA ILE A 140 20.76 -3.87 2.21
C ILE A 140 20.70 -4.58 0.85
N ILE A 141 20.02 -3.97 -0.12
CA ILE A 141 19.79 -4.59 -1.44
C ILE A 141 21.08 -4.75 -2.21
N THR A 142 21.96 -3.75 -2.17
CA THR A 142 23.28 -3.81 -2.86
C THR A 142 24.31 -4.70 -2.13
N GLY A 143 24.00 -5.13 -0.91
CA GLY A 143 24.94 -5.90 -0.08
C GLY A 143 26.05 -5.07 0.56
N GLU A 144 26.00 -3.74 0.47
CA GLU A 144 26.94 -2.84 1.14
C GLU A 144 26.80 -2.93 2.66
N LEU A 145 25.56 -3.16 3.13
CA LEU A 145 25.22 -3.40 4.52
C LEU A 145 24.69 -4.83 4.69
N THR A 146 25.49 -5.70 5.27
CA THR A 146 25.14 -7.10 5.53
C THR A 146 25.33 -7.43 7.00
N GLU A 147 24.73 -8.55 7.45
CA GLU A 147 24.94 -9.05 8.82
C GLU A 147 26.43 -9.25 9.15
N LYS A 148 27.25 -9.66 8.15
CA LYS A 148 28.69 -9.86 8.34
C LYS A 148 29.46 -8.56 8.53
N ASN A 149 29.00 -7.48 7.89
CA ASN A 149 29.71 -6.20 7.89
C ASN A 149 29.25 -5.29 9.04
N ASN A 150 27.91 -5.24 9.24
CA ASN A 150 27.28 -4.31 10.17
C ASN A 150 25.99 -4.93 10.72
N GLU A 151 26.11 -5.94 11.56
CA GLU A 151 24.97 -6.73 12.06
C GLU A 151 23.87 -5.85 12.70
N LYS A 152 24.27 -4.90 13.55
CA LYS A 152 23.33 -4.04 14.28
C LYS A 152 22.50 -3.16 13.33
N GLU A 153 23.17 -2.51 12.39
CA GLU A 153 22.56 -1.60 11.41
C GLU A 153 21.63 -2.36 10.47
N PHE A 154 22.07 -3.52 9.99
CA PHE A 154 21.28 -4.39 9.14
C PHE A 154 20.01 -4.87 9.83
N LEU A 155 20.10 -5.31 11.09
CA LEU A 155 18.92 -5.73 11.88
C LEU A 155 17.95 -4.59 12.13
N ILE A 156 18.44 -3.37 12.38
CA ILE A 156 17.57 -2.20 12.59
C ILE A 156 16.83 -1.83 11.30
N LEU A 157 17.50 -1.87 10.14
CA LEU A 157 16.85 -1.61 8.85
C LEU A 157 15.80 -2.68 8.54
N LYS A 158 16.09 -3.95 8.74
CA LYS A 158 15.07 -5.02 8.62
C LYS A 158 13.91 -4.82 9.58
N LYS A 159 14.19 -4.50 10.82
CA LYS A 159 13.15 -4.20 11.81
C LYS A 159 12.25 -3.03 11.37
N SER A 160 12.80 -2.00 10.75
CA SER A 160 12.00 -0.86 10.27
C SER A 160 11.03 -1.28 9.16
N GLN A 161 11.43 -2.17 8.25
CA GLN A 161 10.53 -2.74 7.24
C GLN A 161 9.41 -3.57 7.91
N GLU A 162 9.76 -4.40 8.89
CA GLU A 162 8.76 -5.18 9.65
C GLU A 162 7.75 -4.28 10.40
N ILE A 163 8.19 -3.14 10.92
CA ILE A 163 7.32 -2.16 11.54
C ILE A 163 6.30 -1.62 10.52
N LEU A 164 6.73 -1.27 9.31
CA LEU A 164 5.85 -0.82 8.24
C LEU A 164 4.84 -1.90 7.81
N LEU A 165 5.25 -3.16 7.81
CA LEU A 165 4.35 -4.28 7.50
C LEU A 165 3.16 -4.38 8.45
N ASN A 166 3.28 -3.94 9.70
CA ASN A 166 2.17 -3.94 10.64
C ASN A 166 0.96 -3.15 10.13
N LEU A 167 1.16 -2.18 9.21
CA LEU A 167 0.06 -1.43 8.59
C LEU A 167 -0.91 -2.32 7.80
N ILE A 168 -0.46 -3.48 7.36
CA ILE A 168 -1.28 -4.42 6.57
C ILE A 168 -1.55 -5.71 7.34
N THR A 169 -0.57 -6.20 8.10
CA THR A 169 -0.68 -7.50 8.77
C THR A 169 -1.43 -7.44 10.10
N LYS A 170 -1.45 -6.28 10.77
CA LYS A 170 -2.24 -6.09 12.00
C LYS A 170 -3.64 -5.59 11.64
N VAL A 171 -4.59 -6.47 11.74
CA VAL A 171 -6.00 -6.23 11.44
C VAL A 171 -6.86 -6.38 12.70
N PRO A 172 -8.03 -5.74 12.79
CA PRO A 172 -8.58 -4.82 11.78
C PRO A 172 -7.85 -3.48 11.78
N ASN A 173 -7.51 -2.96 10.61
CA ASN A 173 -7.05 -1.59 10.48
C ASN A 173 -8.08 -0.77 9.65
N ARG A 174 -8.06 0.56 9.80
CA ARG A 174 -9.03 1.45 9.15
C ARG A 174 -8.49 2.08 7.86
N LEU A 175 -7.28 1.71 7.46
CA LEU A 175 -6.68 2.30 6.28
C LEU A 175 -7.42 1.84 5.03
N GLU A 176 -7.86 2.80 4.24
CA GLU A 176 -8.43 2.60 2.92
C GLU A 176 -7.40 2.84 1.82
N ALA A 177 -6.45 3.74 2.05
CA ALA A 177 -5.35 4.00 1.12
C ALA A 177 -3.98 3.97 1.83
N LEU A 178 -3.05 3.22 1.24
CA LEU A 178 -1.67 3.12 1.68
C LEU A 178 -0.72 3.42 0.52
N CYS A 179 0.09 4.46 0.69
CA CYS A 179 1.13 4.79 -0.27
C CYS A 179 2.52 4.56 0.35
N LEU A 180 3.28 3.65 -0.27
CA LEU A 180 4.66 3.31 0.10
C LEU A 180 5.63 3.57 -1.07
N ARG A 181 5.35 4.61 -1.84
CA ARG A 181 6.12 4.99 -3.03
C ARG A 181 7.57 5.33 -2.71
N GLY A 182 8.51 4.83 -3.51
CA GLY A 182 9.91 5.26 -3.49
C GLY A 182 10.68 4.89 -2.22
N ASN A 183 10.37 3.74 -1.61
CA ASN A 183 11.02 3.29 -0.37
C ASN A 183 11.99 2.11 -0.58
N LEU A 184 12.35 1.81 -1.83
CA LEU A 184 13.24 0.70 -2.20
C LEU A 184 12.78 -0.66 -1.63
N LEU A 185 11.47 -0.89 -1.62
CA LEU A 185 10.89 -2.15 -1.15
C LEU A 185 11.13 -3.24 -2.20
N GLY A 186 11.70 -4.36 -1.80
CA GLY A 186 11.90 -5.52 -2.66
C GLY A 186 10.78 -6.55 -2.55
N ASP A 187 10.95 -7.67 -3.27
CA ASP A 187 9.96 -8.75 -3.36
C ASP A 187 9.57 -9.35 -2.01
N GLU A 188 10.53 -9.54 -1.09
CA GLU A 188 10.24 -10.09 0.23
C GLU A 188 9.17 -9.28 0.97
N MET A 189 9.31 -7.94 0.91
CA MET A 189 8.36 -7.03 1.53
C MET A 189 7.01 -7.05 0.80
N ALA A 190 7.02 -7.03 -0.52
CA ALA A 190 5.81 -7.07 -1.34
C ALA A 190 5.02 -8.37 -1.13
N ILE A 191 5.69 -9.52 -1.05
CA ILE A 191 5.08 -10.81 -0.75
C ILE A 191 4.34 -10.78 0.60
N LYS A 192 4.97 -10.21 1.63
CA LYS A 192 4.33 -10.07 2.95
C LYS A 192 3.13 -9.13 2.90
N ILE A 193 3.22 -8.02 2.15
CA ILE A 193 2.12 -7.09 1.91
C ILE A 193 0.95 -7.82 1.24
N PHE A 194 1.20 -8.51 0.13
CA PHE A 194 0.15 -9.22 -0.62
C PHE A 194 -0.49 -10.33 0.21
N ASN A 195 0.29 -11.11 0.95
CA ASN A 195 -0.28 -12.11 1.87
C ASN A 195 -1.14 -11.46 2.97
N GLY A 196 -0.76 -10.31 3.50
CA GLY A 196 -1.57 -9.56 4.47
C GLY A 196 -2.92 -9.09 3.90
N LEU A 197 -2.98 -8.79 2.60
CA LEU A 197 -4.21 -8.41 1.90
C LEU A 197 -5.20 -9.56 1.70
N LYS A 198 -4.78 -10.83 1.85
CA LYS A 198 -5.69 -11.98 1.83
C LYS A 198 -6.63 -12.02 3.04
N ASN A 199 -6.35 -11.25 4.09
CA ASN A 199 -7.19 -11.20 5.28
C ASN A 199 -8.44 -10.33 5.03
N GLU A 200 -9.62 -10.89 5.27
CA GLU A 200 -10.92 -10.23 5.06
C GLU A 200 -11.13 -8.98 5.95
N LEU A 201 -10.42 -8.88 7.07
CA LEU A 201 -10.45 -7.72 7.96
C LEU A 201 -9.53 -6.59 7.50
N ASN A 202 -8.88 -6.72 6.36
CA ASN A 202 -8.10 -5.65 5.73
C ASN A 202 -9.03 -4.80 4.85
N TYR A 203 -9.13 -3.49 5.15
CA TYR A 203 -10.03 -2.57 4.46
C TYR A 203 -9.38 -1.79 3.32
N LEU A 204 -8.14 -2.12 2.96
CA LEU A 204 -7.38 -1.38 1.97
C LEU A 204 -8.01 -1.49 0.58
N ARG A 205 -8.29 -0.32 -0.01
CA ARG A 205 -8.83 -0.16 -1.36
C ARG A 205 -7.78 0.32 -2.35
N ILE A 206 -6.81 1.10 -1.87
CA ILE A 206 -5.76 1.71 -2.70
C ILE A 206 -4.40 1.34 -2.14
N LEU A 207 -3.56 0.70 -2.98
CA LEU A 207 -2.17 0.39 -2.66
C LEU A 207 -1.23 0.99 -3.70
N ASN A 208 -0.34 1.87 -3.27
CA ASN A 208 0.68 2.47 -4.14
C ASN A 208 2.08 1.99 -3.75
N LEU A 209 2.67 1.18 -4.62
CA LEU A 209 4.05 0.66 -4.55
C LEU A 209 4.93 1.20 -5.70
N PHE A 210 4.55 2.35 -6.29
CA PHE A 210 5.29 2.97 -7.38
C PHE A 210 6.74 3.24 -7.01
N LYS A 211 7.66 3.01 -7.94
CA LYS A 211 9.11 3.27 -7.77
C LYS A 211 9.70 2.58 -6.55
N ASN A 212 9.59 1.26 -6.57
CA ASN A 212 10.25 0.35 -5.65
C ASN A 212 11.13 -0.63 -6.45
N GLU A 213 11.57 -1.72 -5.84
CA GLU A 213 12.49 -2.72 -6.43
C GLU A 213 11.77 -4.07 -6.64
N LEU A 214 10.50 -4.02 -7.08
CA LEU A 214 9.67 -5.21 -7.26
C LEU A 214 9.99 -5.90 -8.58
N THR A 215 10.08 -7.24 -8.55
CA THR A 215 10.25 -8.09 -9.72
C THR A 215 9.06 -9.04 -9.91
N ASP A 216 9.08 -9.85 -10.96
CA ASP A 216 8.04 -10.86 -11.23
C ASP A 216 7.83 -11.87 -10.09
N ASN A 217 8.84 -12.06 -9.22
CA ASN A 217 8.78 -13.01 -8.12
C ASN A 217 7.64 -12.73 -7.14
N CYS A 218 7.35 -11.45 -6.86
CA CYS A 218 6.27 -11.08 -5.96
C CYS A 218 4.89 -11.13 -6.65
N ILE A 219 4.82 -11.02 -7.97
CA ILE A 219 3.56 -10.90 -8.72
C ILE A 219 2.76 -12.21 -8.69
N LYS A 220 3.41 -13.37 -8.60
CA LYS A 220 2.70 -14.64 -8.37
C LYS A 220 1.83 -14.57 -7.11
N ILE A 221 2.35 -14.03 -6.02
CA ILE A 221 1.61 -13.90 -4.76
C ILE A 221 0.51 -12.84 -4.87
N LEU A 222 0.75 -11.76 -5.65
CA LEU A 222 -0.31 -10.82 -6.00
C LEU A 222 -1.45 -11.53 -6.73
N GLY A 223 -1.16 -12.37 -7.73
CA GLY A 223 -2.16 -13.17 -8.43
C GLY A 223 -3.02 -14.00 -7.49
N GLU A 224 -2.41 -14.76 -6.59
CA GLU A 224 -3.11 -15.51 -5.55
C GLU A 224 -3.96 -14.61 -4.64
N THR A 225 -3.45 -13.42 -4.31
CA THR A 225 -4.16 -12.44 -3.49
C THR A 225 -5.40 -11.91 -4.22
N MET A 226 -5.29 -11.65 -5.52
CA MET A 226 -6.39 -11.17 -6.35
C MET A 226 -7.57 -12.16 -6.37
N LEU A 227 -7.33 -13.46 -6.28
CA LEU A 227 -8.40 -14.47 -6.22
C LEU A 227 -9.24 -14.37 -4.94
N ILE A 228 -8.67 -13.88 -3.85
CA ILE A 228 -9.28 -13.85 -2.51
C ILE A 228 -9.74 -12.44 -2.15
N ASN A 229 -8.89 -11.44 -2.37
CA ASN A 229 -9.17 -10.06 -1.99
C ASN A 229 -10.22 -9.42 -2.91
N ARG A 230 -11.33 -8.99 -2.31
CA ARG A 230 -12.45 -8.32 -2.98
C ARG A 230 -12.61 -6.85 -2.52
N ARG A 231 -11.53 -6.22 -2.06
CA ARG A 231 -11.55 -4.84 -1.56
C ARG A 231 -10.59 -3.91 -2.29
N LEU A 232 -9.46 -4.44 -2.75
CA LEU A 232 -8.45 -3.64 -3.45
C LEU A 232 -9.01 -3.21 -4.81
N GLU A 233 -9.19 -1.90 -4.98
CA GLU A 233 -9.73 -1.29 -6.21
C GLU A 233 -8.64 -0.67 -7.08
N GLU A 234 -7.55 -0.21 -6.45
CA GLU A 234 -6.45 0.44 -7.15
C GLU A 234 -5.11 -0.12 -6.70
N ILE A 235 -4.27 -0.50 -7.64
CA ILE A 235 -2.90 -0.91 -7.39
C ILE A 235 -1.94 -0.20 -8.34
N ASN A 236 -0.92 0.42 -7.76
CA ASN A 236 0.13 1.09 -8.51
C ASN A 236 1.46 0.36 -8.33
N LEU A 237 1.92 -0.31 -9.38
CA LEU A 237 3.18 -1.05 -9.48
C LEU A 237 4.13 -0.42 -10.50
N GLY A 238 3.86 0.82 -10.93
CA GLY A 238 4.67 1.51 -11.92
C GLY A 238 6.09 1.79 -11.43
N ASN A 239 7.03 1.93 -12.35
CA ASN A 239 8.44 2.18 -12.08
C ASN A 239 9.06 1.16 -11.11
N ASN A 240 8.91 -0.11 -11.47
CA ASN A 240 9.52 -1.28 -10.85
C ASN A 240 10.29 -2.09 -11.91
N HIS A 241 10.57 -3.35 -11.66
CA HIS A 241 11.34 -4.24 -12.55
C HIS A 241 10.49 -5.39 -13.10
N LEU A 242 9.17 -5.16 -13.26
CA LEU A 242 8.26 -6.16 -13.80
C LEU A 242 8.52 -6.40 -15.29
N THR A 243 8.35 -7.64 -15.73
CA THR A 243 8.51 -8.04 -17.13
C THR A 243 7.22 -8.67 -17.69
N ASP A 244 7.28 -9.16 -18.92
CA ASP A 244 6.17 -9.83 -19.59
C ASP A 244 5.58 -10.98 -18.76
N ALA A 245 6.39 -11.66 -17.96
CA ALA A 245 5.91 -12.72 -17.06
C ALA A 245 4.89 -12.20 -16.04
N SER A 246 5.04 -10.97 -15.55
CA SER A 246 4.06 -10.34 -14.67
C SER A 246 2.73 -10.08 -15.35
N MET A 247 2.74 -9.64 -16.62
CA MET A 247 1.52 -9.36 -17.37
C MET A 247 0.68 -10.62 -17.52
N ASN A 248 1.30 -11.75 -17.85
CA ASN A 248 0.62 -13.03 -17.95
C ASN A 248 -0.03 -13.45 -16.60
N VAL A 249 0.69 -13.30 -15.48
CA VAL A 249 0.10 -13.60 -14.16
C VAL A 249 -1.11 -12.71 -13.87
N ILE A 250 -1.05 -11.42 -14.20
CA ILE A 250 -2.19 -10.50 -14.03
C ILE A 250 -3.36 -10.98 -14.90
N LYS A 251 -3.13 -11.26 -16.19
CA LYS A 251 -4.16 -11.77 -17.10
C LYS A 251 -4.87 -13.00 -16.55
N ILE A 252 -4.12 -14.01 -16.13
CA ILE A 252 -4.69 -15.27 -15.63
C ILE A 252 -5.55 -15.08 -14.39
N ASN A 253 -5.25 -14.11 -13.52
CA ASN A 253 -5.94 -13.89 -12.25
C ASN A 253 -6.96 -12.75 -12.27
N TYR A 254 -7.12 -12.08 -13.40
CA TYR A 254 -7.98 -10.93 -13.56
C TYR A 254 -8.86 -11.09 -14.80
N GLY A 255 -10.16 -10.85 -14.68
CA GLY A 255 -11.06 -10.83 -15.80
C GLY A 255 -12.03 -11.99 -15.91
N LYS A 256 -12.66 -12.11 -17.05
CA LYS A 256 -13.63 -13.14 -17.39
C LYS A 256 -13.00 -14.13 -18.36
N PHE A 257 -13.25 -15.39 -18.15
CA PHE A 257 -12.78 -16.48 -19.03
C PHE A 257 -13.98 -17.29 -19.45
N GLU A 258 -14.18 -17.45 -20.76
CA GLU A 258 -15.17 -18.37 -21.31
C GLU A 258 -14.88 -19.79 -20.82
N MET A 259 -15.93 -20.49 -20.37
CA MET A 259 -15.82 -21.84 -19.83
C MET A 259 -16.22 -22.84 -20.90
N THR A 260 -15.37 -23.84 -21.07
CA THR A 260 -15.75 -25.03 -21.81
C THR A 260 -16.78 -25.87 -21.02
N GLU A 261 -17.46 -26.82 -21.71
CA GLU A 261 -18.36 -27.76 -21.02
C GLU A 261 -17.63 -28.53 -19.90
N GLN A 262 -16.37 -28.91 -20.16
CA GLN A 262 -15.54 -29.61 -19.18
C GLN A 262 -15.22 -28.74 -17.96
N ASP A 263 -14.89 -27.45 -18.17
CA ASP A 263 -14.66 -26.50 -17.07
C ASP A 263 -15.92 -26.33 -16.21
N LEU A 264 -17.10 -26.31 -16.85
CA LEU A 264 -18.37 -26.16 -16.16
C LEU A 264 -18.72 -27.41 -15.30
N GLU A 265 -18.42 -28.61 -15.82
CA GLU A 265 -18.58 -29.84 -15.05
C GLU A 265 -17.65 -29.88 -13.82
N GLU A 266 -16.39 -29.54 -14.01
CA GLU A 266 -15.42 -29.47 -12.93
C GLU A 266 -15.83 -28.43 -11.86
N TYR A 267 -16.27 -27.26 -12.29
CA TYR A 267 -16.79 -26.24 -11.41
C TYR A 267 -17.99 -26.74 -10.56
N LYS A 268 -18.96 -27.40 -11.19
CA LYS A 268 -20.12 -27.95 -10.47
C LYS A 268 -19.71 -28.96 -9.42
N LYS A 269 -18.66 -29.75 -9.69
CA LYS A 269 -18.10 -30.68 -8.70
C LYS A 269 -17.45 -29.93 -7.54
N GLN A 270 -16.63 -28.93 -7.80
CA GLN A 270 -15.98 -28.10 -6.78
C GLN A 270 -17.02 -27.36 -5.91
N GLU A 271 -18.05 -26.78 -6.52
CA GLU A 271 -19.13 -26.11 -5.78
C GLU A 271 -19.89 -27.07 -4.89
N LYS A 272 -20.15 -28.29 -5.33
CA LYS A 272 -20.79 -29.32 -4.50
C LYS A 272 -19.91 -29.66 -3.28
N GLU A 273 -18.62 -29.91 -3.49
CA GLU A 273 -17.68 -30.18 -2.41
C GLU A 273 -17.62 -29.02 -1.41
N ARG A 274 -17.60 -27.78 -1.89
CA ARG A 274 -17.63 -26.57 -1.09
C ARG A 274 -18.91 -26.48 -0.23
N GLN A 275 -20.07 -26.74 -0.82
CA GLN A 275 -21.35 -26.73 -0.11
C GLN A 275 -21.40 -27.81 0.97
N ASP A 276 -20.81 -28.99 0.74
CA ASP A 276 -20.73 -30.02 1.72
C ASP A 276 -19.84 -29.62 2.90
N ILE A 277 -18.71 -28.95 2.67
CA ILE A 277 -17.86 -28.39 3.74
C ILE A 277 -18.61 -27.33 4.54
N ILE A 278 -19.34 -26.42 3.89
CA ILE A 278 -20.17 -25.41 4.57
C ILE A 278 -21.21 -26.07 5.48
N ARG A 279 -21.87 -27.14 5.01
CA ARG A 279 -22.84 -27.91 5.81
C ARG A 279 -22.18 -28.61 6.99
N GLN A 280 -20.97 -29.13 6.80
CA GLN A 280 -20.20 -29.74 7.90
C GLN A 280 -19.79 -28.66 8.92
N ASN A 281 -19.35 -27.50 8.49
CA ASN A 281 -18.99 -26.40 9.38
C ASN A 281 -20.17 -25.94 10.24
N ALA A 282 -21.37 -25.87 9.68
CA ALA A 282 -22.56 -25.57 10.46
C ALA A 282 -22.78 -26.57 11.64
N LYS A 283 -22.49 -27.85 11.41
CA LYS A 283 -22.56 -28.89 12.47
C LYS A 283 -21.41 -28.79 13.47
N LEU A 284 -20.19 -28.51 12.99
CA LEU A 284 -19.00 -28.30 13.82
C LEU A 284 -19.17 -27.09 14.74
N LYS A 285 -19.67 -26.00 14.20
CA LYS A 285 -19.95 -24.76 14.95
C LYS A 285 -20.98 -24.99 16.06
N ALA A 286 -22.06 -25.72 15.78
CA ALA A 286 -23.05 -26.10 16.78
C ALA A 286 -22.42 -26.97 17.89
N GLY A 287 -21.43 -27.80 17.56
CA GLY A 287 -20.67 -28.64 18.50
C GLY A 287 -19.46 -27.95 19.14
N LYS A 288 -19.23 -26.65 18.92
CA LYS A 288 -18.05 -25.88 19.38
C LYS A 288 -16.71 -26.54 18.97
N LYS A 289 -16.66 -27.15 17.80
CA LYS A 289 -15.46 -27.73 17.21
C LYS A 289 -14.86 -26.79 16.20
N PRO A 290 -13.53 -26.85 15.90
CA PRO A 290 -12.91 -26.05 14.88
C PRO A 290 -13.55 -26.30 13.50
N GLU A 291 -13.79 -25.23 12.76
CA GLU A 291 -14.37 -25.28 11.42
C GLU A 291 -13.29 -25.70 10.40
N LEU A 292 -13.71 -26.36 9.32
CA LEU A 292 -12.86 -26.71 8.19
C LEU A 292 -12.69 -25.49 7.30
N GLU A 293 -11.56 -25.38 6.63
CA GLU A 293 -11.32 -24.33 5.62
C GLU A 293 -12.27 -24.55 4.44
N VAL A 294 -13.01 -23.50 4.07
CA VAL A 294 -13.92 -23.53 2.93
C VAL A 294 -13.13 -23.08 1.70
N PRO A 295 -12.95 -23.94 0.67
CA PRO A 295 -12.20 -23.55 -0.51
C PRO A 295 -12.88 -22.38 -1.24
N HIS A 296 -12.07 -21.46 -1.72
CA HIS A 296 -12.53 -20.42 -2.63
C HIS A 296 -12.78 -21.02 -4.02
N ILE A 297 -13.88 -20.64 -4.64
CA ILE A 297 -14.16 -20.92 -6.04
C ILE A 297 -14.56 -19.63 -6.74
N ASP A 298 -14.18 -19.54 -8.01
CA ASP A 298 -14.47 -18.38 -8.83
C ASP A 298 -16.00 -18.21 -9.04
N GLU A 299 -16.46 -16.99 -9.25
CA GLU A 299 -17.84 -16.71 -9.61
C GLU A 299 -18.08 -17.11 -11.09
N ILE A 300 -19.26 -17.64 -11.40
CA ILE A 300 -19.70 -17.85 -12.78
C ILE A 300 -20.75 -16.79 -13.12
N LYS A 301 -20.60 -16.18 -14.30
CA LYS A 301 -21.63 -15.31 -14.90
C LYS A 301 -22.01 -15.86 -16.26
N GLU A 302 -23.29 -15.99 -16.52
CA GLU A 302 -23.82 -16.30 -17.85
C GLU A 302 -24.15 -14.99 -18.60
N VAL A 303 -23.61 -14.86 -19.78
CA VAL A 303 -23.86 -13.73 -20.68
C VAL A 303 -24.18 -14.30 -22.07
N ASP A 304 -25.34 -13.99 -22.59
CA ASP A 304 -25.83 -14.44 -23.90
C ASP A 304 -25.75 -15.96 -24.11
N GLY A 305 -25.99 -16.74 -23.05
CA GLY A 305 -25.95 -18.20 -23.09
C GLY A 305 -24.54 -18.81 -22.96
N VAL A 306 -23.51 -18.00 -22.80
CA VAL A 306 -22.11 -18.42 -22.58
C VAL A 306 -21.77 -18.25 -21.10
N ASN A 307 -21.18 -19.28 -20.50
CA ASN A 307 -20.72 -19.22 -19.11
C ASN A 307 -19.29 -18.71 -19.04
N TYR A 308 -19.07 -17.69 -18.22
CA TYR A 308 -17.77 -17.10 -17.95
C TYR A 308 -17.38 -17.32 -16.48
N ARG A 309 -16.16 -17.82 -16.28
CA ARG A 309 -15.51 -17.78 -14.96
C ARG A 309 -15.03 -16.36 -14.71
N VAL A 310 -15.52 -15.71 -13.66
CA VAL A 310 -15.10 -14.36 -13.27
C VAL A 310 -14.12 -14.46 -12.12
N ARG A 311 -12.91 -14.01 -12.35
CA ARG A 311 -11.88 -13.90 -11.33
C ARG A 311 -11.94 -12.52 -10.65
N ASN A 312 -10.82 -11.85 -10.37
CA ASN A 312 -10.91 -10.52 -9.77
C ASN A 312 -11.54 -9.52 -10.74
N ASP A 313 -12.65 -8.92 -10.36
CA ASP A 313 -13.38 -7.88 -11.08
C ASP A 313 -13.52 -6.59 -10.25
N VAL A 314 -12.83 -6.52 -9.11
CA VAL A 314 -12.90 -5.40 -8.16
C VAL A 314 -11.85 -4.34 -8.45
N ILE A 315 -10.66 -4.74 -8.90
CA ILE A 315 -9.59 -3.81 -9.25
C ILE A 315 -10.00 -3.02 -10.49
N LYS A 316 -10.07 -1.70 -10.36
CA LYS A 316 -10.48 -0.75 -11.40
C LYS A 316 -9.29 -0.02 -12.01
N LEU A 317 -8.16 0.03 -11.31
CA LEU A 317 -6.97 0.71 -11.79
C LEU A 317 -5.71 -0.11 -11.53
N PHE A 318 -5.02 -0.44 -12.63
CA PHE A 318 -3.64 -0.93 -12.62
C PHE A 318 -2.71 0.13 -13.19
N ASN A 319 -1.76 0.61 -12.42
CA ASN A 319 -0.63 1.34 -12.98
C ASN A 319 0.58 0.40 -13.07
N LEU A 320 0.96 0.05 -14.29
CA LEU A 320 2.08 -0.82 -14.63
C LEU A 320 3.17 -0.07 -15.41
N SER A 321 3.05 1.26 -15.52
CA SER A 321 3.97 2.08 -16.31
C SER A 321 5.42 2.04 -15.81
N GLN A 322 6.36 2.34 -16.70
CA GLN A 322 7.79 2.43 -16.38
C GLN A 322 8.38 1.12 -15.83
N ASN A 323 7.87 -0.01 -16.30
CA ASN A 323 8.40 -1.35 -16.06
C ASN A 323 9.20 -1.86 -17.28
N ASN A 324 9.43 -3.15 -17.37
CA ASN A 324 10.23 -3.77 -18.43
C ASN A 324 9.40 -4.59 -19.42
N PHE A 325 8.18 -4.14 -19.71
CA PHE A 325 7.29 -4.82 -20.66
C PHE A 325 7.78 -4.64 -22.11
N THR A 326 7.59 -5.68 -22.91
CA THR A 326 7.91 -5.69 -24.34
C THR A 326 6.65 -6.01 -25.15
N GLU A 327 6.78 -6.05 -26.49
CA GLU A 327 5.70 -6.45 -27.39
C GLU A 327 5.07 -7.81 -27.06
N LYS A 328 5.77 -8.68 -26.34
CA LYS A 328 5.27 -10.00 -25.93
C LYS A 328 4.11 -9.93 -24.95
N SER A 329 4.04 -8.86 -24.16
CA SER A 329 2.94 -8.62 -23.21
C SER A 329 1.68 -8.08 -23.88
N PHE A 330 1.76 -7.74 -25.17
CA PHE A 330 0.67 -7.04 -25.85
C PHE A 330 -0.63 -7.86 -25.88
N GLU A 331 -0.53 -9.14 -26.29
CA GLU A 331 -1.68 -10.05 -26.33
C GLU A 331 -2.28 -10.28 -24.93
N ASP A 332 -1.43 -10.33 -23.91
CA ASP A 332 -1.89 -10.48 -22.52
C ASP A 332 -2.62 -9.22 -22.05
N LEU A 333 -2.13 -8.03 -22.41
CA LEU A 333 -2.82 -6.77 -22.14
C LEU A 333 -4.21 -6.72 -22.78
N ILE A 334 -4.31 -7.05 -24.08
CA ILE A 334 -5.59 -7.10 -24.79
C ILE A 334 -6.53 -8.10 -24.10
N GLY A 335 -6.04 -9.29 -23.76
CA GLY A 335 -6.85 -10.28 -23.06
C GLY A 335 -7.38 -9.80 -21.67
N ILE A 336 -6.64 -8.94 -20.96
CA ILE A 336 -7.13 -8.31 -19.72
C ILE A 336 -8.26 -7.33 -20.05
N LEU A 337 -8.13 -6.55 -21.11
CA LEU A 337 -9.12 -5.53 -21.47
C LEU A 337 -10.42 -6.15 -22.00
N ASP A 338 -10.33 -7.23 -22.78
CA ASP A 338 -11.49 -7.96 -23.29
C ASP A 338 -12.29 -8.63 -22.16
N GLY A 339 -11.59 -9.04 -21.10
CA GLY A 339 -12.21 -9.73 -19.97
C GLY A 339 -13.12 -8.86 -19.09
N LEU A 340 -12.96 -7.51 -19.07
CA LEU A 340 -13.69 -6.62 -18.16
C LEU A 340 -13.96 -5.23 -18.72
N ASN A 341 -15.17 -4.74 -18.53
CA ASN A 341 -15.63 -3.47 -19.07
C ASN A 341 -15.17 -2.20 -18.33
N ASP A 342 -14.62 -2.30 -17.11
CA ASP A 342 -14.42 -1.15 -16.21
C ASP A 342 -12.98 -0.95 -15.69
N VAL A 343 -11.99 -1.71 -16.21
CA VAL A 343 -10.60 -1.54 -15.76
C VAL A 343 -9.87 -0.46 -16.55
N MET A 344 -9.10 0.35 -15.85
CA MET A 344 -8.15 1.29 -16.42
C MET A 344 -6.73 0.77 -16.20
N ILE A 345 -5.95 0.65 -17.27
CA ILE A 345 -4.56 0.21 -17.22
C ILE A 345 -3.65 1.32 -17.76
N THR A 346 -2.66 1.71 -16.96
CA THR A 346 -1.57 2.58 -17.43
C THR A 346 -0.35 1.72 -17.64
N VAL A 347 0.17 1.68 -18.85
CA VAL A 347 1.34 0.87 -19.23
C VAL A 347 2.15 1.58 -20.30
N ASP A 348 3.43 1.28 -20.39
CA ASP A 348 4.32 1.59 -21.49
C ASP A 348 5.12 0.37 -21.88
N PHE A 349 5.44 0.25 -23.14
CA PHE A 349 6.25 -0.83 -23.70
C PHE A 349 7.61 -0.28 -24.13
N LYS A 350 8.67 -1.01 -23.85
CA LYS A 350 10.02 -0.65 -24.32
C LYS A 350 10.15 -0.78 -25.84
N THR A 351 9.42 -1.74 -26.40
CA THR A 351 9.38 -2.02 -27.83
C THR A 351 7.95 -2.35 -28.23
N TYR A 352 7.51 -1.89 -29.39
CA TYR A 352 6.25 -2.28 -30.02
C TYR A 352 6.30 -1.98 -31.52
N THR A 353 5.54 -2.75 -32.32
CA THR A 353 5.42 -2.56 -33.77
C THR A 353 4.41 -1.45 -34.07
N GLN A 354 4.46 -0.90 -35.30
CA GLN A 354 3.46 0.08 -35.73
C GLN A 354 2.05 -0.51 -35.71
N GLU A 355 1.89 -1.77 -36.12
CA GLU A 355 0.62 -2.49 -36.08
C GLU A 355 0.03 -2.58 -34.67
N GLN A 356 0.86 -2.91 -33.66
CA GLN A 356 0.45 -2.94 -32.24
C GLN A 356 0.03 -1.56 -31.76
N LYS A 357 0.72 -0.51 -32.20
CA LYS A 357 0.33 0.86 -31.88
C LYS A 357 -1.03 1.21 -32.47
N ASP A 358 -1.25 0.85 -33.72
CA ASP A 358 -2.52 1.10 -34.41
C ASP A 358 -3.67 0.35 -33.71
N ILE A 359 -3.46 -0.91 -33.29
CA ILE A 359 -4.44 -1.67 -32.51
C ILE A 359 -4.74 -1.00 -31.15
N LEU A 360 -3.72 -0.50 -30.44
CA LEU A 360 -3.93 0.20 -29.17
C LEU A 360 -4.67 1.52 -29.36
N GLU A 361 -4.41 2.25 -30.45
CA GLU A 361 -5.15 3.46 -30.79
C GLU A 361 -6.60 3.14 -31.15
N ASP A 362 -6.85 2.05 -31.88
CA ASP A 362 -8.21 1.57 -32.19
C ASP A 362 -8.97 1.15 -30.93
N VAL A 363 -8.34 0.35 -30.06
CA VAL A 363 -8.91 -0.05 -28.74
C VAL A 363 -9.22 1.18 -27.90
N ASN A 364 -8.34 2.17 -27.86
CA ASN A 364 -8.56 3.38 -27.06
C ASN A 364 -9.64 4.30 -27.66
N ASN A 365 -9.88 4.22 -28.97
CA ASN A 365 -10.92 4.97 -29.69
C ASN A 365 -12.28 4.24 -29.71
N ASP A 366 -12.32 2.94 -29.46
CA ASP A 366 -13.56 2.17 -29.36
C ASP A 366 -14.36 2.65 -28.14
N LYS A 367 -15.65 2.91 -28.33
CA LYS A 367 -16.56 3.37 -27.28
C LYS A 367 -16.64 2.42 -26.09
N ASN A 368 -16.39 1.13 -26.29
CA ASN A 368 -16.37 0.11 -25.24
C ASN A 368 -15.08 0.13 -24.41
N TYR A 369 -13.99 0.70 -24.96
CA TYR A 369 -12.66 0.72 -24.34
C TYR A 369 -12.13 2.14 -24.10
N ALA A 370 -12.90 3.17 -24.50
CA ALA A 370 -12.47 4.57 -24.44
C ALA A 370 -11.96 4.94 -23.04
N ASN A 371 -10.74 5.47 -22.98
CA ASN A 371 -10.03 5.88 -21.77
C ASN A 371 -9.60 4.73 -20.83
N ARG A 372 -9.52 3.50 -21.30
CA ARG A 372 -9.10 2.35 -20.47
C ARG A 372 -7.60 2.09 -20.49
N ILE A 373 -6.88 2.57 -21.51
CA ILE A 373 -5.43 2.45 -21.63
C ILE A 373 -4.81 3.84 -21.69
N TYR A 374 -3.83 4.07 -20.85
CA TYR A 374 -2.94 5.21 -20.95
C TYR A 374 -1.55 4.71 -21.34
N LEU A 375 -1.18 4.93 -22.60
CA LEU A 375 0.18 4.73 -23.06
C LEU A 375 1.03 5.94 -22.70
N LEU A 376 2.04 5.74 -21.87
CA LEU A 376 3.07 6.75 -21.66
C LEU A 376 4.08 6.67 -22.81
N LYS A 377 4.32 7.80 -23.44
CA LYS A 377 5.31 7.96 -24.54
C LYS A 377 6.72 8.07 -23.99
#